data_0a39bad484822a1c61de11b05d885c6f
#
_entry.id   0a39bad484822a1c61de11b05d885c6f
#
_cell.length_a   1.000
_cell.length_b   1.000
_cell.length_c   1.000
_cell.angle_alpha   90.00
_cell.angle_beta   90.00
_cell.angle_gamma   90.00
#
_symmetry.space_group_name_H-M   'P 1'
#
loop_
_entity.id
_entity.type
_entity.pdbx_description
1 polymer ?
#
loop_
_entity_poly.entity_id
_entity_poly.type
_entity_poly.pdbx_seq_one_letter_code
_entity_poly.pdbx_strand_id
1 'polypeptide(L)'
;MSTTEILVVGAGVFGASAALELRLRGHSVTLMDPGPLPHPDASSTDVSKIVRADYGGDAFYARFACDCIPEWRRWNTKAGRTFYHETGFLLLAGEEMQPGGFEHDSREVMRSLGQDVERM
;
A
#
# COMPACT_ATOMS: atom_id res chain seq x y z
N MET A 1 -10.76 -27.86 -0.53
CA MET A 1 -10.33 -26.89 -1.56
C MET A 1 -9.28 -27.57 -2.42
N SER A 2 -9.36 -27.47 -3.75
CA SER A 2 -8.33 -28.03 -4.64
C SER A 2 -7.05 -27.20 -4.52
N THR A 3 -5.91 -27.86 -4.28
CA THR A 3 -4.61 -27.21 -4.31
C THR A 3 -4.21 -27.03 -5.78
N THR A 4 -3.89 -25.77 -6.15
CA THR A 4 -3.41 -25.44 -7.50
C THR A 4 -1.93 -25.13 -7.43
N GLU A 5 -1.18 -25.59 -8.42
CA GLU A 5 0.21 -25.16 -8.61
C GLU A 5 0.25 -23.85 -9.39
N ILE A 6 0.91 -22.84 -8.83
CA ILE A 6 0.95 -21.49 -9.39
C ILE A 6 2.41 -21.05 -9.49
N LEU A 7 2.78 -20.57 -10.67
CA LEU A 7 4.07 -19.92 -10.90
C LEU A 7 3.85 -18.40 -10.94
N VAL A 8 4.57 -17.67 -10.07
CA VAL A 8 4.62 -16.21 -10.07
C VAL A 8 6.00 -15.79 -10.59
N VAL A 9 6.04 -15.00 -11.63
CA VAL A 9 7.27 -14.47 -12.25
C VAL A 9 7.43 -13.00 -11.88
N GLY A 10 8.57 -12.67 -11.25
CA GLY A 10 8.89 -11.37 -10.71
C GLY A 10 8.62 -11.29 -9.20
N ALA A 11 9.66 -11.05 -8.41
CA ALA A 11 9.60 -10.97 -6.95
C ALA A 11 9.68 -9.52 -6.43
N GLY A 12 9.27 -8.55 -7.24
CA GLY A 12 8.97 -7.19 -6.76
C GLY A 12 7.78 -7.18 -5.80
N VAL A 13 7.37 -6.02 -5.32
CA VAL A 13 6.29 -5.90 -4.32
C VAL A 13 4.99 -6.61 -4.73
N PHE A 14 4.59 -6.52 -5.99
CA PHE A 14 3.36 -7.16 -6.48
C PHE A 14 3.47 -8.68 -6.50
N GLY A 15 4.55 -9.22 -7.10
CA GLY A 15 4.73 -10.66 -7.18
C GLY A 15 4.95 -11.31 -5.81
N ALA A 16 5.74 -10.69 -4.94
CA ALA A 16 5.95 -11.17 -3.59
C ALA A 16 4.64 -11.17 -2.77
N SER A 17 3.84 -10.11 -2.88
CA SER A 17 2.55 -10.00 -2.19
C SER A 17 1.54 -11.03 -2.72
N ALA A 18 1.46 -11.20 -4.05
CA ALA A 18 0.59 -12.20 -4.66
C ALA A 18 0.99 -13.62 -4.26
N ALA A 19 2.28 -13.94 -4.30
CA ALA A 19 2.78 -15.26 -3.90
C ALA A 19 2.49 -15.57 -2.43
N LEU A 20 2.67 -14.58 -1.54
CA LEU A 20 2.36 -14.70 -0.12
C LEU A 20 0.87 -14.99 0.08
N GLU A 21 -0.01 -14.19 -0.52
CA GLU A 21 -1.46 -14.35 -0.38
C GLU A 21 -1.94 -15.71 -0.91
N LEU A 22 -1.44 -16.14 -2.07
CA LEU A 22 -1.76 -17.44 -2.64
C LEU A 22 -1.32 -18.60 -1.73
N ARG A 23 -0.14 -18.46 -1.11
CA ARG A 23 0.33 -19.44 -0.10
C ARG A 23 -0.56 -19.48 1.12
N LEU A 24 -0.99 -18.32 1.62
CA LEU A 24 -1.90 -18.23 2.76
C LEU A 24 -3.27 -18.85 2.46
N ARG A 25 -3.70 -18.83 1.19
CA ARG A 25 -4.92 -19.52 0.73
C ARG A 25 -4.74 -21.01 0.47
N GLY A 26 -3.54 -21.58 0.71
CA GLY A 26 -3.28 -23.00 0.63
C GLY A 26 -2.85 -23.51 -0.75
N HIS A 27 -2.50 -22.62 -1.68
CA HIS A 27 -1.95 -23.03 -2.97
C HIS A 27 -0.46 -23.40 -2.88
N SER A 28 -0.01 -24.27 -3.81
CA SER A 28 1.41 -24.50 -4.05
C SER A 28 1.92 -23.37 -4.95
N VAL A 29 2.92 -22.60 -4.48
CA VAL A 29 3.40 -21.42 -5.21
C VAL A 29 4.90 -21.48 -5.38
N THR A 30 5.35 -21.31 -6.63
CA THR A 30 6.75 -21.06 -6.98
C THR A 30 6.89 -19.60 -7.37
N LEU A 31 7.77 -18.86 -6.69
CA LEU A 31 8.12 -17.48 -7.04
C LEU A 31 9.49 -17.48 -7.71
N MET A 32 9.57 -16.90 -8.91
CA MET A 32 10.81 -16.80 -9.69
C MET A 32 11.16 -15.33 -9.96
N ASP A 33 12.46 -15.04 -9.85
CA ASP A 33 13.04 -13.75 -10.21
C ASP A 33 14.43 -13.94 -10.79
N PRO A 34 14.86 -13.20 -11.82
CA PRO A 34 16.18 -13.37 -12.44
C PRO A 34 17.34 -12.81 -11.60
N GLY A 35 17.05 -12.01 -10.60
CA GLY A 35 18.08 -11.30 -9.84
C GLY A 35 18.11 -11.63 -8.35
N PRO A 36 19.03 -11.00 -7.61
CA PRO A 36 19.04 -11.09 -6.15
C PRO A 36 17.78 -10.45 -5.55
N LEU A 37 17.38 -10.89 -4.36
CA LEU A 37 16.23 -10.33 -3.67
C LEU A 37 16.67 -9.61 -2.37
N PRO A 38 16.28 -8.35 -2.18
CA PRO A 38 15.56 -7.48 -3.13
C PRO A 38 16.41 -7.10 -4.34
N HIS A 39 15.77 -7.00 -5.51
CA HIS A 39 16.49 -6.59 -6.72
C HIS A 39 16.81 -5.10 -6.66
N PRO A 40 18.07 -4.67 -6.90
CA PRO A 40 18.48 -3.27 -6.72
C PRO A 40 17.73 -2.30 -7.65
N ASP A 41 17.39 -2.74 -8.87
CA ASP A 41 16.68 -1.93 -9.87
C ASP A 41 15.15 -2.04 -9.79
N ALA A 42 14.60 -2.79 -8.83
CA ALA A 42 13.16 -2.87 -8.68
C ALA A 42 12.59 -1.54 -8.15
N SER A 43 11.48 -1.08 -8.73
CA SER A 43 10.80 0.15 -8.28
C SER A 43 10.40 0.14 -6.80
N SER A 44 10.25 -1.07 -6.23
CA SER A 44 9.94 -1.26 -4.81
C SER A 44 11.17 -1.23 -3.90
N THR A 45 12.40 -1.27 -4.47
CA THR A 45 13.64 -1.23 -3.70
C THR A 45 14.09 0.21 -3.51
N ASP A 46 14.24 0.63 -2.25
CA ASP A 46 14.69 1.97 -1.88
C ASP A 46 15.09 2.00 -0.40
N VAL A 47 15.65 3.12 0.05
CA VAL A 47 15.96 3.36 1.47
C VAL A 47 14.67 3.39 2.30
N SER A 48 13.62 4.03 1.77
CA SER A 48 12.28 4.07 2.37
C SER A 48 11.21 4.23 1.30
N LYS A 49 9.97 3.89 1.64
CA LYS A 49 8.80 4.09 0.78
C LYS A 49 7.67 4.74 1.58
N ILE A 50 6.85 5.52 0.89
CA ILE A 50 5.66 6.12 1.47
C ILE A 50 4.47 5.23 1.13
N VAL A 51 3.71 4.86 2.16
CA VAL A 51 2.36 4.31 2.02
C VAL A 51 1.39 5.46 2.29
N ARG A 52 0.60 5.81 1.30
CA ARG A 52 -0.38 6.92 1.40
C ARG A 52 -1.75 6.46 0.95
N ALA A 53 -2.79 7.17 1.39
CA ALA A 53 -4.17 6.92 1.01
C ALA A 53 -4.87 8.12 0.34
N ASP A 54 -4.17 9.23 0.18
CA ASP A 54 -4.64 10.44 -0.48
C ASP A 54 -4.40 10.34 -2.00
N TYR A 55 -5.49 10.27 -2.76
CA TYR A 55 -5.51 10.10 -4.22
C TYR A 55 -6.39 11.13 -4.92
N GLY A 56 -6.51 12.36 -4.37
CA GLY A 56 -7.41 13.37 -4.93
C GLY A 56 -8.87 12.87 -4.89
N GLY A 57 -9.60 13.08 -5.97
CA GLY A 57 -10.97 12.62 -6.12
C GLY A 57 -11.14 11.11 -6.37
N ASP A 58 -10.04 10.33 -6.45
CA ASP A 58 -10.12 8.89 -6.70
C ASP A 58 -10.43 8.10 -5.43
N ALA A 59 -11.72 8.02 -5.11
CA ALA A 59 -12.21 7.30 -3.94
C ALA A 59 -11.92 5.78 -3.97
N PHE A 60 -11.76 5.19 -5.16
CA PHE A 60 -11.46 3.76 -5.29
C PHE A 60 -10.06 3.46 -4.75
N TYR A 61 -9.04 4.17 -5.25
CA TYR A 61 -7.67 3.97 -4.78
C TYR A 61 -7.47 4.43 -3.34
N ALA A 62 -8.12 5.51 -2.92
CA ALA A 62 -8.09 5.96 -1.53
C ALA A 62 -8.63 4.88 -0.57
N ARG A 63 -9.80 4.30 -0.86
CA ARG A 63 -10.37 3.19 -0.09
C ARG A 63 -9.46 1.99 -0.08
N PHE A 64 -8.97 1.58 -1.25
CA PHE A 64 -8.09 0.42 -1.39
C PHE A 64 -6.81 0.55 -0.55
N ALA A 65 -6.21 1.75 -0.53
CA ALA A 65 -5.05 2.03 0.31
C ALA A 65 -5.40 2.03 1.81
N CYS A 66 -6.52 2.63 2.22
CA CYS A 66 -7.00 2.58 3.60
C CYS A 66 -7.20 1.14 4.07
N ASP A 67 -7.77 0.28 3.23
CA ASP A 67 -8.01 -1.14 3.55
C ASP A 67 -6.69 -1.93 3.74
N CYS A 68 -5.58 -1.45 3.16
CA CYS A 68 -4.25 -2.06 3.33
C CYS A 68 -3.55 -1.66 4.64
N ILE A 69 -3.89 -0.53 5.27
CA ILE A 69 -3.20 -0.03 6.48
C ILE A 69 -3.24 -1.03 7.65
N PRO A 70 -4.36 -1.68 7.98
CA PRO A 70 -4.40 -2.69 9.05
C PRO A 70 -3.43 -3.85 8.80
N GLU A 71 -3.19 -4.21 7.54
CA GLU A 71 -2.26 -5.28 7.18
C GLU A 71 -0.80 -4.87 7.44
N TRP A 72 -0.43 -3.62 7.18
CA TRP A 72 0.89 -3.08 7.51
C TRP A 72 1.16 -3.14 9.02
N ARG A 73 0.17 -2.77 9.85
CA ARG A 73 0.24 -2.89 11.32
C ARG A 73 0.43 -4.34 11.75
N ARG A 74 -0.33 -5.26 11.13
CA ARG A 74 -0.23 -6.69 11.40
C ARG A 74 1.16 -7.24 11.06
N TRP A 75 1.76 -6.77 9.96
CA TRP A 75 3.12 -7.17 9.57
C TRP A 75 4.17 -6.68 10.57
N ASN A 76 4.07 -5.47 11.08
CA ASN A 76 4.93 -5.01 12.17
C ASN A 76 4.90 -5.99 13.35
N THR A 77 3.68 -6.37 13.78
CA THR A 77 3.49 -7.29 14.89
C THR A 77 4.10 -8.67 14.59
N LYS A 78 3.84 -9.23 13.40
CA LYS A 78 4.37 -10.53 12.99
C LYS A 78 5.88 -10.55 12.87
N ALA A 79 6.49 -9.46 12.42
CA ALA A 79 7.93 -9.35 12.25
C ALA A 79 8.67 -9.07 13.57
N GLY A 80 7.98 -8.70 14.64
CA GLY A 80 8.57 -8.28 15.90
C GLY A 80 9.42 -7.03 15.79
N ARG A 81 9.19 -6.21 14.74
CA ARG A 81 9.89 -4.94 14.51
C ARG A 81 8.98 -3.98 13.74
N THR A 82 9.21 -2.69 13.94
CA THR A 82 8.48 -1.64 13.22
C THR A 82 9.23 -1.28 11.94
N PHE A 83 8.65 -1.55 10.81
CA PHE A 83 9.09 -1.10 9.48
C PHE A 83 8.02 -0.24 8.78
N TYR A 84 6.77 -0.28 9.23
CA TYR A 84 5.72 0.66 8.86
C TYR A 84 5.48 1.63 10.01
N HIS A 85 5.74 2.91 9.78
CA HIS A 85 5.60 3.99 10.74
C HIS A 85 4.43 4.88 10.35
N GLU A 86 3.47 5.05 11.24
CA GLU A 86 2.33 5.95 11.03
C GLU A 86 2.71 7.37 11.44
N THR A 87 3.31 8.09 10.52
CA THR A 87 3.81 9.45 10.76
C THR A 87 2.78 10.54 10.52
N GLY A 88 1.61 10.16 9.99
CA GLY A 88 0.65 11.11 9.46
C GLY A 88 1.09 11.68 8.11
N PHE A 89 0.24 12.50 7.53
CA PHE A 89 0.48 13.17 6.26
C PHE A 89 0.01 14.62 6.34
N LEU A 90 0.88 15.55 5.98
CA LEU A 90 0.57 16.97 5.91
C LEU A 90 0.48 17.40 4.46
N LEU A 91 -0.67 17.93 4.06
CA LEU A 91 -0.91 18.49 2.74
C LEU A 91 -1.00 20.02 2.87
N LEU A 92 -0.12 20.72 2.18
CA LEU A 92 -0.08 22.17 2.17
C LEU A 92 -0.61 22.69 0.84
N ALA A 93 -1.66 23.50 0.89
CA ALA A 93 -2.15 24.24 -0.27
C ALA A 93 -1.57 25.64 -0.26
N GLY A 94 -1.06 26.12 -1.41
CA GLY A 94 -0.54 27.47 -1.58
C GLY A 94 -1.65 28.52 -1.71
N GLU A 95 -2.87 28.08 -2.00
CA GLU A 95 -4.07 28.90 -2.17
C GLU A 95 -5.26 28.24 -1.47
N GLU A 96 -6.41 28.91 -1.43
CA GLU A 96 -7.63 28.31 -0.89
C GLU A 96 -8.04 27.07 -1.70
N MET A 97 -8.25 25.95 -1.00
CA MET A 97 -8.61 24.68 -1.63
C MET A 97 -9.98 24.78 -2.31
N GLN A 98 -10.00 24.51 -3.60
CA GLN A 98 -11.22 24.58 -4.42
C GLN A 98 -11.72 23.17 -4.79
N PRO A 99 -13.02 22.96 -4.91
CA PRO A 99 -13.59 21.74 -5.47
C PRO A 99 -12.99 21.43 -6.84
N GLY A 100 -12.60 20.15 -7.06
CA GLY A 100 -11.89 19.71 -8.26
C GLY A 100 -10.36 19.84 -8.16
N GLY A 101 -9.85 20.50 -7.13
CA GLY A 101 -8.42 20.52 -6.79
C GLY A 101 -8.01 19.28 -5.98
N PHE A 102 -6.78 18.84 -6.17
CA PHE A 102 -6.27 17.62 -5.53
C PHE A 102 -6.42 17.65 -4.00
N GLU A 103 -6.08 18.78 -3.36
CA GLU A 103 -6.08 18.94 -1.92
C GLU A 103 -7.51 18.91 -1.35
N HIS A 104 -8.43 19.63 -2.00
CA HIS A 104 -9.83 19.65 -1.62
C HIS A 104 -10.45 18.26 -1.73
N ASP A 105 -10.30 17.65 -2.90
CA ASP A 105 -10.94 16.39 -3.21
C ASP A 105 -10.35 15.23 -2.41
N SER A 106 -9.01 15.22 -2.17
CA SER A 106 -8.36 14.28 -1.24
C SER A 106 -9.00 14.36 0.15
N ARG A 107 -9.16 15.59 0.67
CA ARG A 107 -9.75 15.80 1.99
C ARG A 107 -11.18 15.27 2.07
N GLU A 108 -12.01 15.61 1.09
CA GLU A 108 -13.42 15.19 1.09
C GLU A 108 -13.55 13.65 0.94
N VAL A 109 -12.73 13.04 0.07
CA VAL A 109 -12.69 11.58 -0.06
C VAL A 109 -12.25 10.93 1.25
N MET A 110 -11.16 11.38 1.86
CA MET A 110 -10.66 10.80 3.10
C MET A 110 -11.68 10.92 4.23
N ARG A 111 -12.37 12.06 4.35
CA ARG A 111 -13.47 12.24 5.31
C ARG A 111 -14.64 11.28 5.05
N SER A 112 -15.01 11.10 3.79
CA SER A 112 -16.08 10.16 3.41
C SER A 112 -15.74 8.70 3.76
N LEU A 113 -14.44 8.38 3.85
CA LEU A 113 -13.92 7.08 4.27
C LEU A 113 -13.75 6.95 5.80
N GLY A 114 -14.17 7.96 6.56
CA GLY A 114 -14.08 7.96 8.02
C GLY A 114 -12.66 8.15 8.55
N GLN A 115 -11.75 8.68 7.73
CA GLN A 115 -10.41 9.01 8.20
C GLN A 115 -10.41 10.33 8.97
N ASP A 116 -9.55 10.42 9.96
CA ASP A 116 -9.37 11.66 10.74
C ASP A 116 -8.57 12.66 9.89
N VAL A 117 -9.22 13.77 9.53
CA VAL A 117 -8.65 14.81 8.68
C VAL A 117 -8.92 16.17 9.31
N GLU A 118 -7.86 16.78 9.81
CA GLU A 118 -7.90 18.11 10.39
C GLU A 118 -7.57 19.20 9.36
N ARG A 119 -8.14 20.37 9.53
CA ARG A 119 -7.72 21.61 8.85
C ARG A 119 -7.06 22.51 9.89
N MET A 120 -5.81 22.83 9.67
CA MET A 120 -5.07 23.81 10.45
C MET A 120 -5.27 25.22 9.91
#